data_9aa9ed4553415fdd3840f5950480f16f
#
_entry.id   9aa9ed4553415fdd3840f5950480f16f
#
_cell.length_a   1.000
_cell.length_b   1.000
_cell.length_c   1.000
_cell.angle_alpha   90.00
_cell.angle_beta   90.00
_cell.angle_gamma   90.00
#
_symmetry.space_group_name_H-M   'P 1'
#
loop_
_entity.id
_entity.type
_entity.pdbx_description
1 polymer ?
#
loop_
_entity_poly.entity_id
_entity_poly.type
_entity_poly.pdbx_seq_one_letter_code
_entity_poly.pdbx_strand_id
1 'polypeptide(L)'
;MLTAVMKDELIKGLLEIFSDNNMEAIILYGSNARNESTAESDIDIAIIMKKDMDDAVRERLIRWSADMDLRYDRVFSIIDIQEKNMQKWGNLLPFYQNVKKEGVVLWKEA
;
A
#
# COMPACT_ATOMS: atom_id res chain seq x y z
N MET A 1 3.34 4.95 -13.67
CA MET A 1 2.01 5.50 -13.37
C MET A 1 1.05 4.39 -13.00
N LEU A 2 0.21 4.61 -11.99
CA LEU A 2 -0.81 3.64 -11.59
C LEU A 2 -2.04 3.78 -12.47
N THR A 3 -2.34 2.76 -13.27
CA THR A 3 -3.53 2.77 -14.14
C THR A 3 -4.78 2.37 -13.37
N ALA A 4 -5.97 2.64 -13.95
CA ALA A 4 -7.23 2.22 -13.34
C ALA A 4 -7.33 0.71 -13.16
N VAL A 5 -6.84 -0.06 -14.13
CA VAL A 5 -6.83 -1.53 -14.05
C VAL A 5 -5.92 -2.01 -12.93
N MET A 6 -4.72 -1.46 -12.84
CA MET A 6 -3.77 -1.78 -11.75
C MET A 6 -4.35 -1.46 -10.39
N LYS A 7 -4.98 -0.29 -10.27
CA LYS A 7 -5.63 0.15 -9.03
C LYS A 7 -6.73 -0.82 -8.60
N ASP A 8 -7.59 -1.22 -9.52
CA ASP A 8 -8.69 -2.13 -9.23
C ASP A 8 -8.17 -3.49 -8.78
N GLU A 9 -7.17 -4.05 -9.46
CA GLU A 9 -6.57 -5.33 -9.06
C GLU A 9 -5.86 -5.22 -7.71
N LEU A 10 -5.19 -4.11 -7.46
CA LEU A 10 -4.51 -3.87 -6.21
C LEU A 10 -5.50 -3.89 -5.04
N ILE A 11 -6.58 -3.14 -5.17
CA ILE A 11 -7.62 -3.06 -4.12
C ILE A 11 -8.27 -4.43 -3.91
N LYS A 12 -8.68 -5.10 -4.98
CA LYS A 12 -9.31 -6.42 -4.91
C LYS A 12 -8.41 -7.45 -4.24
N GLY A 13 -7.15 -7.52 -4.68
CA GLY A 13 -6.20 -8.49 -4.15
C GLY A 13 -5.92 -8.27 -2.67
N LEU A 14 -5.73 -7.03 -2.27
CA LEU A 14 -5.50 -6.70 -0.86
C LEU A 14 -6.72 -6.98 0.00
N LEU A 15 -7.92 -6.68 -0.48
CA LEU A 15 -9.15 -6.98 0.25
C LEU A 15 -9.36 -8.48 0.44
N GLU A 16 -8.97 -9.30 -0.53
CA GLU A 16 -9.04 -10.76 -0.41
C GLU A 16 -8.02 -11.29 0.61
N ILE A 17 -6.80 -10.76 0.58
CA ILE A 17 -5.75 -11.17 1.53
C ILE A 17 -6.14 -10.78 2.96
N PHE A 18 -6.70 -9.58 3.15
CA PHE A 18 -7.08 -9.06 4.45
C PHE A 18 -8.59 -9.13 4.70
N SER A 19 -9.18 -10.27 4.40
CA SER A 19 -10.61 -10.52 4.59
C SER A 19 -11.06 -10.53 6.05
N ASP A 20 -10.10 -10.50 6.99
CA ASP A 20 -10.35 -10.43 8.43
C ASP A 20 -10.61 -9.01 8.94
N ASN A 21 -10.76 -8.04 8.05
CA ASN A 21 -10.98 -6.62 8.37
C ASN A 21 -9.82 -5.97 9.13
N ASN A 22 -8.62 -6.53 9.04
CA ASN A 22 -7.44 -5.96 9.68
C ASN A 22 -6.90 -4.72 8.97
N MET A 23 -7.16 -4.59 7.66
CA MET A 23 -6.69 -3.45 6.88
C MET A 23 -7.69 -2.30 6.94
N GLU A 24 -7.21 -1.10 7.27
CA GLU A 24 -8.04 0.11 7.36
C GLU A 24 -7.98 0.98 6.12
N ALA A 25 -6.83 1.01 5.45
CA ALA A 25 -6.65 1.88 4.29
C ALA A 25 -5.52 1.39 3.40
N ILE A 26 -5.60 1.78 2.13
CA ILE A 26 -4.56 1.58 1.12
C ILE A 26 -4.19 2.98 0.64
N ILE A 27 -2.90 3.34 0.74
CA ILE A 27 -2.42 4.68 0.42
C ILE A 27 -1.31 4.58 -0.62
N LEU A 28 -1.46 5.29 -1.72
CA LEU A 28 -0.41 5.48 -2.71
C LEU A 28 0.44 6.66 -2.28
N TYR A 29 1.76 6.48 -2.22
CA TYR A 29 2.67 7.56 -1.87
C TYR A 29 3.88 7.55 -2.82
N GLY A 30 4.85 8.43 -2.56
CA GLY A 30 6.04 8.52 -3.40
C GLY A 30 5.77 9.18 -4.75
N SER A 31 6.61 8.87 -5.75
CA SER A 31 6.57 9.55 -7.05
C SER A 31 5.25 9.39 -7.80
N ASN A 32 4.59 8.23 -7.68
CA ASN A 32 3.30 8.01 -8.33
C ASN A 32 2.20 8.89 -7.73
N ALA A 33 2.24 9.15 -6.42
CA ALA A 33 1.29 10.05 -5.77
C ALA A 33 1.51 11.51 -6.17
N ARG A 34 2.76 11.88 -6.46
CA ARG A 34 3.14 13.25 -6.83
C ARG A 34 3.07 13.53 -8.34
N ASN A 35 2.66 12.55 -9.15
CA ASN A 35 2.67 12.63 -10.61
C ASN A 35 4.08 12.88 -11.20
N GLU A 36 5.11 12.43 -10.49
CA GLU A 36 6.51 12.52 -10.91
C GLU A 36 7.06 11.18 -11.40
N SER A 37 6.20 10.18 -11.51
CA SER A 37 6.61 8.83 -11.85
C SER A 37 6.99 8.71 -13.32
N THR A 38 7.94 7.81 -13.58
CA THR A 38 8.25 7.32 -14.93
C THR A 38 7.71 5.90 -15.07
N ALA A 39 7.81 5.33 -16.28
CA ALA A 39 7.40 3.95 -16.52
C ALA A 39 8.22 2.95 -15.68
N GLU A 40 9.40 3.35 -15.21
CA GLU A 40 10.29 2.49 -14.42
C GLU A 40 10.20 2.74 -12.91
N SER A 41 9.44 3.75 -12.48
CA SER A 41 9.30 4.07 -11.06
C SER A 41 8.56 2.96 -10.31
N ASP A 42 9.02 2.66 -9.09
CA ASP A 42 8.31 1.76 -8.18
C ASP A 42 6.97 2.37 -7.82
N ILE A 43 6.00 1.49 -7.60
CA ILE A 43 4.67 1.89 -7.11
C ILE A 43 4.67 1.67 -5.60
N ASP A 44 4.76 2.75 -4.84
CA ASP A 44 4.87 2.72 -3.38
C ASP A 44 3.49 2.73 -2.75
N ILE A 45 3.17 1.64 -2.04
CA ILE A 45 1.88 1.43 -1.41
C ILE A 45 2.08 1.23 0.09
N ALA A 46 1.35 1.99 0.90
CA ALA A 46 1.28 1.78 2.34
C ALA A 46 -0.10 1.23 2.69
N ILE A 47 -0.14 0.13 3.43
CA ILE A 47 -1.39 -0.40 3.97
C ILE A 47 -1.44 -0.12 5.47
N ILE A 48 -2.52 0.49 5.91
CA ILE A 48 -2.70 0.83 7.33
C ILE A 48 -3.44 -0.33 7.99
N MET A 49 -2.83 -0.89 9.05
CA MET A 49 -3.30 -2.09 9.71
C MET A 49 -3.70 -1.80 11.15
N LYS A 50 -4.73 -2.49 11.64
CA LYS A 50 -5.14 -2.41 13.05
C LYS A 50 -4.17 -3.13 13.96
N LYS A 51 -3.63 -4.26 13.51
CA LYS A 51 -2.67 -5.09 14.24
C LYS A 51 -1.69 -5.72 13.25
N ASP A 52 -0.61 -6.30 13.76
CA ASP A 52 0.34 -7.01 12.91
C ASP A 52 -0.34 -8.17 12.19
N MET A 53 0.08 -8.41 10.95
CA MET A 53 -0.39 -9.58 10.21
C MET A 53 0.38 -10.81 10.67
N ASP A 54 -0.28 -11.99 10.64
CA ASP A 54 0.41 -13.23 10.93
C ASP A 54 1.29 -13.67 9.75
N ASP A 55 2.13 -14.69 9.99
CA ASP A 55 3.09 -15.14 8.98
C ASP A 55 2.43 -15.70 7.73
N ALA A 56 1.29 -16.37 7.88
CA ALA A 56 0.56 -16.93 6.73
C ALA A 56 0.02 -15.83 5.82
N VAL A 57 -0.53 -14.77 6.41
CA VAL A 57 -1.04 -13.62 5.66
C VAL A 57 0.12 -12.88 4.99
N ARG A 58 1.24 -12.70 5.71
CA ARG A 58 2.42 -12.05 5.15
C ARG A 58 2.97 -12.82 3.95
N GLU A 59 3.01 -14.14 4.02
CA GLU A 59 3.46 -14.97 2.91
C GLU A 59 2.52 -14.82 1.70
N ARG A 60 1.22 -14.80 1.91
CA ARG A 60 0.24 -14.56 0.84
C ARG A 60 0.45 -13.19 0.20
N LEU A 61 0.69 -12.17 1.00
CA LEU A 61 0.95 -10.80 0.52
C LEU A 61 2.20 -10.77 -0.36
N ILE A 62 3.28 -11.40 0.08
CA ILE A 62 4.55 -11.45 -0.67
C ILE A 62 4.35 -12.14 -2.01
N ARG A 63 3.69 -13.28 -2.04
CA ARG A 63 3.42 -14.04 -3.28
C ARG A 63 2.55 -13.24 -4.24
N TRP A 64 1.49 -12.65 -3.73
CA TRP A 64 0.59 -11.84 -4.55
C TRP A 64 1.29 -10.62 -5.12
N SER A 65 2.12 -9.94 -4.32
CA SER A 65 2.90 -8.79 -4.78
C SER A 65 3.86 -9.18 -5.90
N ALA A 66 4.54 -10.32 -5.78
CA ALA A 66 5.43 -10.82 -6.82
C ALA A 66 4.67 -11.12 -8.12
N ASP A 67 3.47 -11.69 -8.03
CA ASP A 67 2.62 -11.94 -9.19
C ASP A 67 2.20 -10.64 -9.88
N MET A 68 1.88 -9.62 -9.10
CA MET A 68 1.56 -8.28 -9.64
C MET A 68 2.76 -7.67 -10.35
N ASP A 69 3.96 -7.79 -9.76
CA ASP A 69 5.19 -7.28 -10.37
C ASP A 69 5.44 -7.92 -11.74
N LEU A 70 5.27 -9.23 -11.82
CA LEU A 70 5.44 -9.95 -13.09
C LEU A 70 4.37 -9.60 -14.11
N ARG A 71 3.13 -9.47 -13.68
CA ARG A 71 2.01 -9.20 -14.57
C ARG A 71 2.11 -7.85 -15.25
N TYR A 72 2.54 -6.83 -14.50
CA TYR A 72 2.57 -5.46 -14.98
C TYR A 72 3.97 -4.97 -15.34
N ASP A 73 4.99 -5.82 -15.18
CA ASP A 73 6.39 -5.44 -15.39
C ASP A 73 6.74 -4.17 -14.61
N ARG A 74 6.29 -4.12 -13.36
CA ARG A 74 6.50 -3.00 -12.43
C ARG A 74 6.85 -3.56 -11.06
N VAL A 75 7.48 -2.74 -10.23
CA VAL A 75 7.76 -3.11 -8.84
C VAL A 75 6.71 -2.43 -7.94
N PHE A 76 5.95 -3.26 -7.22
CA PHE A 76 4.99 -2.79 -6.21
C PHE A 76 5.65 -2.92 -4.85
N SER A 77 6.05 -1.79 -4.28
CA SER A 77 6.69 -1.74 -2.97
C SER A 77 5.60 -1.54 -1.91
N ILE A 78 5.18 -2.64 -1.28
CA ILE A 78 4.07 -2.63 -0.33
C ILE A 78 4.61 -2.75 1.09
N ILE A 79 4.28 -1.77 1.91
CA ILE A 79 4.65 -1.76 3.33
C ILE A 79 3.40 -1.73 4.19
N ASP A 80 3.48 -2.35 5.35
CA ASP A 80 2.41 -2.31 6.35
C ASP A 80 2.79 -1.35 7.48
N ILE A 81 1.83 -0.54 7.89
CA ILE A 81 1.97 0.44 8.97
C ILE A 81 0.84 0.19 9.95
N GLN A 82 1.16 -0.03 11.23
CA GLN A 82 0.11 -0.09 12.24
C GLN A 82 -0.46 1.31 12.47
N GLU A 83 -1.78 1.39 12.61
CA GLU A 83 -2.47 2.66 12.83
C GLU A 83 -1.90 3.43 14.02
N LYS A 84 -1.60 2.73 15.11
CA LYS A 84 -1.02 3.36 16.30
C LYS A 84 0.30 4.07 16.01
N ASN A 85 1.11 3.53 15.09
CA ASN A 85 2.38 4.14 14.70
C ASN A 85 2.15 5.36 13.83
N MET A 86 1.15 5.31 12.94
CA MET A 86 0.79 6.48 12.13
C MET A 86 0.31 7.62 13.03
N GLN A 87 -0.49 7.34 14.05
CA GLN A 87 -0.94 8.35 15.01
C GLN A 87 0.22 8.91 15.83
N LYS A 88 1.12 8.05 16.30
CA LYS A 88 2.24 8.45 17.15
C LYS A 88 3.31 9.21 16.37
N TRP A 89 3.68 8.75 15.17
CA TRP A 89 4.84 9.25 14.43
C TRP A 89 4.47 10.06 13.18
N GLY A 90 3.20 10.13 12.83
CA GLY A 90 2.75 10.78 11.59
C GLY A 90 3.13 12.24 11.46
N ASN A 91 3.38 12.94 12.57
CA ASN A 91 3.76 14.35 12.57
C ASN A 91 5.25 14.56 12.93
N LEU A 92 6.00 13.48 13.22
CA LEU A 92 7.36 13.58 13.73
C LEU A 92 8.42 13.01 12.78
N LEU A 93 8.16 11.83 12.19
CA LEU A 93 9.13 11.15 11.35
C LEU A 93 8.88 11.44 9.87
N PRO A 94 9.93 11.78 9.10
CA PRO A 94 9.76 12.19 7.69
C PRO A 94 8.99 11.17 6.84
N PHE A 95 9.26 9.89 7.00
CA PHE A 95 8.55 8.85 6.26
C PHE A 95 7.04 8.90 6.52
N TYR A 96 6.64 8.93 7.79
CA TYR A 96 5.22 8.97 8.16
C TYR A 96 4.57 10.29 7.76
N GLN A 97 5.32 11.40 7.85
CA GLN A 97 4.85 12.69 7.38
C GLN A 97 4.55 12.67 5.88
N ASN A 98 5.43 12.05 5.08
CA ASN A 98 5.26 11.97 3.64
C ASN A 98 4.03 11.14 3.27
N VAL A 99 3.83 10.00 3.92
CA VAL A 99 2.64 9.17 3.69
C VAL A 99 1.38 9.95 4.04
N LYS A 100 1.38 10.68 5.14
CA LYS A 100 0.21 11.44 5.60
C LYS A 100 -0.10 12.65 4.73
N LYS A 101 0.92 13.40 4.31
CA LYS A 101 0.74 14.65 3.56
C LYS A 101 0.60 14.45 2.05
N GLU A 102 1.38 13.54 1.48
CA GLU A 102 1.45 13.34 0.04
C GLU A 102 0.65 12.12 -0.44
N GLY A 103 0.24 11.26 0.49
CA GLY A 103 -0.43 10.03 0.15
C GLY A 103 -1.82 10.26 -0.44
N VAL A 104 -2.13 9.46 -1.46
CA VAL A 104 -3.46 9.41 -2.07
C VAL A 104 -4.16 8.17 -1.56
N VAL A 105 -5.31 8.35 -0.89
CA VAL A 105 -6.07 7.21 -0.37
C VAL A 105 -6.76 6.50 -1.53
N LEU A 106 -6.35 5.25 -1.78
CA LEU A 106 -6.97 4.42 -2.82
C LEU A 106 -8.21 3.71 -2.31
N TRP A 107 -8.20 3.33 -1.05
CA TRP A 107 -9.31 2.65 -0.39
C TRP A 107 -9.23 2.91 1.11
N LYS A 108 -10.40 3.01 1.73
CA LYS A 108 -10.50 3.19 3.17
C LYS A 108 -11.76 2.47 3.64
N GLU A 109 -11.67 1.76 4.78
CA GLU A 109 -12.87 1.12 5.33
C GLU A 109 -13.90 2.15 5.82
N ALA A 110 -15.14 1.79 5.70
CA ALA A 110 -16.24 2.67 6.08
C ALA A 110 -16.33 2.89 7.60
#